data_148f795d9723a689980064356539057b
#
_entry.id   148f795d9723a689980064356539057b
#
_cell.length_a   1.000
_cell.length_b   1.000
_cell.length_c   1.000
_cell.angle_alpha   90.00
_cell.angle_beta   90.00
_cell.angle_gamma   90.00
#
_symmetry.space_group_name_H-M   'P 1'
#
loop_
_entity.id
_entity.type
_entity.pdbx_description
1 polymer ?
#
loop_
_entity_poly.entity_id
_entity_poly.type
_entity_poly.pdbx_seq_one_letter_code
_entity_poly.pdbx_strand_id
1 'polypeptide(L)'
;MFMGFVLISCGQSNSNGAQAVTSSSNNGETIAAASFKQAIATKGVQVLDVRTANEFNGGHISHALQANWMDKTEFADRTQHLDKSQPIYVYCQAGGRSASAQAFLIEKGYKVINLEGGMSNWKMNGFPVDGAGDVPQMRVLNLEKIIASNKIVLVDVGADWCPPCRKMLPVLEALKKQPAHPFYFLAVDGGNDIDVMKALHSEGLPNFIIFKDGKETWRHQGIVTLEDFNNALK
;
A
#
# COMPACT_ATOMS: atom_id res chain seq x y z
N MET A 1 23.23 -59.27 62.24
CA MET A 1 23.95 -58.87 61.04
C MET A 1 22.97 -58.93 59.88
N PHE A 2 22.23 -57.85 59.66
CA PHE A 2 21.24 -57.76 58.57
C PHE A 2 21.55 -56.50 57.76
N MET A 3 21.89 -56.80 56.52
CA MET A 3 22.29 -55.81 55.55
C MET A 3 21.03 -55.40 54.71
N GLY A 4 20.55 -54.20 54.98
CA GLY A 4 19.40 -53.66 54.24
C GLY A 4 19.84 -53.00 52.93
N PHE A 5 19.32 -53.51 51.81
CA PHE A 5 19.49 -52.92 50.46
C PHE A 5 18.48 -51.79 50.29
N VAL A 6 18.96 -50.60 50.09
CA VAL A 6 18.13 -49.47 49.71
C VAL A 6 18.12 -49.39 48.15
N LEU A 7 16.95 -49.62 47.56
CA LEU A 7 16.72 -49.40 46.13
C LEU A 7 16.37 -47.91 45.93
N ILE A 8 17.26 -47.20 45.25
CA ILE A 8 16.99 -45.85 44.79
C ILE A 8 16.25 -45.93 43.45
N SER A 9 14.96 -45.58 43.47
CA SER A 9 14.15 -45.43 42.27
C SER A 9 14.40 -44.03 41.67
N CYS A 10 14.98 -43.98 40.45
CA CYS A 10 15.07 -42.76 39.64
C CYS A 10 13.72 -42.51 39.01
N GLY A 11 12.98 -41.54 39.54
CA GLY A 11 11.80 -40.97 38.89
C GLY A 11 12.22 -40.03 37.77
N GLN A 12 11.91 -40.39 36.50
CA GLN A 12 11.99 -39.49 35.36
C GLN A 12 10.82 -38.50 35.45
N SER A 13 11.11 -37.26 35.82
CA SER A 13 10.20 -36.14 35.68
C SER A 13 10.21 -35.65 34.25
N ASN A 14 9.19 -36.01 33.46
CA ASN A 14 8.86 -35.35 32.21
C ASN A 14 8.44 -33.89 32.49
N SER A 15 9.36 -32.96 32.37
CA SER A 15 9.03 -31.53 32.32
C SER A 15 8.62 -31.17 30.89
N ASN A 16 7.35 -31.31 30.58
CA ASN A 16 6.73 -30.57 29.49
C ASN A 16 6.83 -29.08 29.83
N GLY A 17 7.94 -28.48 29.45
CA GLY A 17 8.09 -27.04 29.42
C GLY A 17 7.19 -26.46 28.34
N ALA A 18 5.96 -26.11 28.70
CA ALA A 18 5.20 -25.14 27.94
C ALA A 18 6.03 -23.84 27.95
N GLN A 19 6.75 -23.57 26.86
CA GLN A 19 7.35 -22.27 26.64
C GLN A 19 6.21 -21.27 26.57
N ALA A 20 6.03 -20.53 27.65
CA ALA A 20 5.22 -19.33 27.65
C ALA A 20 5.82 -18.40 26.59
N VAL A 21 5.09 -18.22 25.51
CA VAL A 21 5.37 -17.18 24.53
C VAL A 21 5.17 -15.86 25.26
N THR A 22 6.25 -15.34 25.84
CA THR A 22 6.25 -13.97 26.37
C THR A 22 5.98 -13.07 25.17
N SER A 23 4.81 -12.47 25.14
CA SER A 23 4.44 -11.40 24.23
C SER A 23 5.30 -10.18 24.59
N SER A 24 6.55 -10.20 24.18
CA SER A 24 7.40 -9.03 24.06
C SER A 24 6.70 -8.13 23.04
N SER A 25 6.35 -6.92 23.44
CA SER A 25 5.78 -5.88 22.58
C SER A 25 6.84 -5.37 21.59
N ASN A 26 7.28 -6.25 20.68
CA ASN A 26 8.22 -5.91 19.65
C ASN A 26 7.44 -5.25 18.51
N ASN A 27 7.46 -3.92 18.49
CA ASN A 27 6.93 -3.12 17.37
C ASN A 27 7.67 -3.38 16.05
N GLY A 28 8.70 -4.24 16.02
CA GLY A 28 9.57 -4.52 14.88
C GLY A 28 9.98 -5.98 14.76
N GLU A 29 9.09 -6.85 14.31
CA GLU A 29 9.36 -8.27 14.05
C GLU A 29 9.69 -8.50 12.58
N THR A 30 10.59 -9.44 12.29
CA THR A 30 10.83 -9.98 10.94
C THR A 30 10.39 -11.44 10.93
N ILE A 31 9.51 -11.81 10.01
CA ILE A 31 8.91 -13.15 9.95
C ILE A 31 9.12 -13.81 8.59
N ALA A 32 9.15 -15.14 8.58
CA ALA A 32 9.30 -15.96 7.39
C ALA A 32 8.10 -15.78 6.42
N ALA A 33 8.34 -16.03 5.13
CA ALA A 33 7.35 -15.80 4.07
C ALA A 33 6.04 -16.58 4.28
N ALA A 34 6.07 -17.79 4.81
CA ALA A 34 4.87 -18.58 5.09
C ALA A 34 4.00 -17.94 6.19
N SER A 35 4.64 -17.49 7.28
CA SER A 35 3.96 -16.79 8.38
C SER A 35 3.42 -15.43 7.92
N PHE A 36 4.19 -14.71 7.10
CA PHE A 36 3.77 -13.44 6.51
C PHE A 36 2.53 -13.62 5.63
N LYS A 37 2.52 -14.65 4.75
CA LYS A 37 1.36 -14.98 3.90
C LYS A 37 0.11 -15.26 4.73
N GLN A 38 0.24 -16.03 5.80
CA GLN A 38 -0.88 -16.34 6.69
C GLN A 38 -1.40 -15.07 7.39
N ALA A 39 -0.50 -14.24 7.87
CA ALA A 39 -0.84 -13.02 8.60
C ALA A 39 -1.57 -11.99 7.73
N ILE A 40 -1.11 -11.77 6.48
CA ILE A 40 -1.74 -10.80 5.57
C ILE A 40 -3.10 -11.25 5.03
N ALA A 41 -3.49 -12.51 5.19
CA ALA A 41 -4.84 -12.97 4.90
C ALA A 41 -5.89 -12.45 5.90
N THR A 42 -5.45 -11.87 7.03
CA THR A 42 -6.33 -11.31 8.05
C THR A 42 -6.91 -9.98 7.58
N LYS A 43 -8.22 -9.80 7.76
CA LYS A 43 -8.90 -8.55 7.40
C LYS A 43 -8.35 -7.36 8.23
N GLY A 44 -8.11 -6.26 7.56
CA GLY A 44 -7.72 -4.99 8.18
C GLY A 44 -6.21 -4.75 8.26
N VAL A 45 -5.35 -5.75 7.99
CA VAL A 45 -3.90 -5.53 7.92
C VAL A 45 -3.53 -4.69 6.69
N GLN A 46 -2.46 -3.93 6.80
CA GLN A 46 -1.94 -3.12 5.71
C GLN A 46 -0.65 -3.76 5.19
N VAL A 47 -0.60 -4.11 3.92
CA VAL A 47 0.62 -4.60 3.26
C VAL A 47 1.28 -3.42 2.56
N LEU A 48 2.58 -3.21 2.78
CA LEU A 48 3.31 -2.07 2.24
C LEU A 48 4.56 -2.54 1.49
N ASP A 49 4.57 -2.30 0.19
CA ASP A 49 5.73 -2.44 -0.67
C ASP A 49 6.55 -1.15 -0.65
N VAL A 50 7.80 -1.24 -0.19
CA VAL A 50 8.68 -0.06 -0.12
C VAL A 50 9.68 0.01 -1.27
N ARG A 51 9.42 -0.72 -2.35
CA ARG A 51 10.17 -0.67 -3.61
C ARG A 51 9.74 0.53 -4.45
N THR A 52 10.43 0.74 -5.56
CA THR A 52 10.03 1.74 -6.56
C THR A 52 8.72 1.34 -7.25
N ALA A 53 8.02 2.30 -7.85
CA ALA A 53 6.80 2.04 -8.61
C ALA A 53 7.04 1.04 -9.77
N ASN A 54 8.18 1.13 -10.45
CA ASN A 54 8.53 0.18 -11.52
C ASN A 54 8.71 -1.25 -11.01
N GLU A 55 9.36 -1.44 -9.84
CA GLU A 55 9.49 -2.77 -9.23
C GLU A 55 8.13 -3.32 -8.80
N PHE A 56 7.25 -2.46 -8.28
CA PHE A 56 5.89 -2.79 -7.89
C PHE A 56 5.06 -3.26 -9.09
N ASN A 57 5.06 -2.49 -10.18
CA ASN A 57 4.33 -2.80 -11.41
C ASN A 57 4.83 -4.10 -12.08
N GLY A 58 6.09 -4.45 -11.91
CA GLY A 58 6.67 -5.73 -12.34
C GLY A 58 6.26 -6.94 -11.50
N GLY A 59 5.34 -6.75 -10.56
CA GLY A 59 4.75 -7.79 -9.71
C GLY A 59 4.92 -7.52 -8.22
N HIS A 60 3.80 -7.57 -7.48
CA HIS A 60 3.71 -7.25 -6.06
C HIS A 60 2.82 -8.25 -5.30
N ILE A 61 2.89 -8.23 -3.97
CA ILE A 61 1.99 -9.02 -3.12
C ILE A 61 0.59 -8.41 -3.19
N SER A 62 -0.42 -9.26 -3.33
CA SER A 62 -1.82 -8.87 -3.49
C SER A 62 -2.25 -7.83 -2.44
N HIS A 63 -3.01 -6.83 -2.89
CA HIS A 63 -3.51 -5.71 -2.06
C HIS A 63 -2.43 -4.84 -1.40
N ALA A 64 -1.17 -4.96 -1.79
CA ALA A 64 -0.12 -4.12 -1.25
C ALA A 64 -0.32 -2.65 -1.65
N LEU A 65 -0.10 -1.76 -0.67
CA LEU A 65 0.12 -0.34 -0.88
C LEU A 65 1.59 -0.14 -1.30
N GLN A 66 1.90 0.96 -1.96
CA GLN A 66 3.27 1.25 -2.35
C GLN A 66 3.71 2.63 -1.84
N ALA A 67 4.94 2.70 -1.32
CA ALA A 67 5.63 3.95 -0.99
C ALA A 67 7.14 3.74 -1.14
N ASN A 68 7.78 4.49 -2.02
CA ASN A 68 9.19 4.29 -2.36
C ASN A 68 10.12 4.75 -1.22
N TRP A 69 10.76 3.80 -0.52
CA TRP A 69 11.70 4.10 0.56
C TRP A 69 12.93 4.92 0.11
N MET A 70 13.28 4.87 -1.16
CA MET A 70 14.44 5.62 -1.69
C MET A 70 14.13 7.11 -1.85
N ASP A 71 12.87 7.48 -2.03
CA ASP A 71 12.39 8.86 -1.97
C ASP A 71 11.78 9.13 -0.58
N LYS A 72 12.51 9.83 0.27
CA LYS A 72 12.11 10.06 1.66
C LYS A 72 10.91 11.00 1.78
N THR A 73 10.75 11.93 0.86
CA THR A 73 9.65 12.89 0.83
C THR A 73 8.37 12.17 0.43
N GLU A 74 8.39 11.44 -0.69
CA GLU A 74 7.27 10.61 -1.14
C GLU A 74 6.88 9.57 -0.09
N PHE A 75 7.89 8.89 0.50
CA PHE A 75 7.65 7.86 1.51
C PHE A 75 6.92 8.43 2.73
N ALA A 76 7.39 9.54 3.27
CA ALA A 76 6.78 10.18 4.43
C ALA A 76 5.36 10.68 4.11
N ASP A 77 5.17 11.31 2.97
CA ASP A 77 3.87 11.79 2.52
C ASP A 77 2.85 10.65 2.38
N ARG A 78 3.21 9.58 1.71
CA ARG A 78 2.30 8.43 1.52
C ARG A 78 2.01 7.69 2.83
N THR A 79 3.03 7.45 3.66
CA THR A 79 2.87 6.64 4.87
C THR A 79 2.14 7.34 6.01
N GLN A 80 2.08 8.69 6.04
CA GLN A 80 1.27 9.42 7.03
C GLN A 80 -0.22 9.09 6.94
N HIS A 81 -0.69 8.58 5.80
CA HIS A 81 -2.08 8.21 5.55
C HIS A 81 -2.43 6.76 5.96
N LEU A 82 -1.45 5.97 6.43
CA LEU A 82 -1.69 4.63 6.94
C LEU A 82 -2.42 4.66 8.30
N ASP A 83 -3.19 3.62 8.57
CA ASP A 83 -3.94 3.48 9.82
C ASP A 83 -3.03 2.96 10.94
N LYS A 84 -2.79 3.77 11.96
CA LYS A 84 -1.97 3.40 13.12
C LYS A 84 -2.61 2.36 14.04
N SER A 85 -3.92 2.15 13.93
CA SER A 85 -4.63 1.12 14.70
C SER A 85 -4.41 -0.29 14.16
N GLN A 86 -3.93 -0.40 12.91
CA GLN A 86 -3.71 -1.67 12.22
C GLN A 86 -2.21 -1.94 12.01
N PRO A 87 -1.77 -3.21 12.07
CA PRO A 87 -0.39 -3.56 11.79
C PRO A 87 -0.06 -3.34 10.31
N ILE A 88 1.19 -2.93 10.05
CA ILE A 88 1.76 -2.82 8.72
C ILE A 88 2.69 -4.01 8.47
N TYR A 89 2.46 -4.73 7.39
CA TYR A 89 3.31 -5.81 6.90
C TYR A 89 4.16 -5.27 5.75
N VAL A 90 5.43 -4.98 6.03
CA VAL A 90 6.32 -4.30 5.09
C VAL A 90 7.24 -5.26 4.36
N TYR A 91 7.52 -4.99 3.10
CA TYR A 91 8.52 -5.73 2.33
C TYR A 91 9.21 -4.86 1.27
N CYS A 92 10.40 -5.30 0.86
CA CYS A 92 11.08 -4.78 -0.33
C CYS A 92 11.56 -5.96 -1.20
N GLN A 93 12.57 -5.75 -2.05
CA GLN A 93 13.09 -6.83 -2.91
C GLN A 93 13.81 -7.93 -2.11
N ALA A 94 14.68 -7.56 -1.15
CA ALA A 94 15.57 -8.52 -0.45
C ALA A 94 15.65 -8.30 1.07
N GLY A 95 14.81 -7.43 1.67
CA GLY A 95 14.72 -7.19 3.11
C GLY A 95 15.42 -5.93 3.62
N GLY A 96 16.47 -5.42 2.96
CA GLY A 96 17.26 -4.29 3.48
C GLY A 96 16.50 -2.95 3.53
N ARG A 97 15.87 -2.55 2.42
CA ARG A 97 15.05 -1.32 2.38
C ARG A 97 13.87 -1.38 3.36
N SER A 98 13.22 -2.53 3.44
CA SER A 98 12.07 -2.72 4.33
C SER A 98 12.45 -2.76 5.80
N ALA A 99 13.64 -3.25 6.18
CA ALA A 99 14.14 -3.16 7.54
C ALA A 99 14.38 -1.69 7.96
N SER A 100 14.96 -0.88 7.07
CA SER A 100 15.14 0.56 7.33
C SER A 100 13.80 1.31 7.38
N ALA A 101 12.85 0.97 6.51
CA ALA A 101 11.50 1.54 6.52
C ALA A 101 10.73 1.12 7.79
N GLN A 102 10.89 -0.11 8.25
CA GLN A 102 10.32 -0.62 9.50
C GLN A 102 10.77 0.24 10.69
N ALA A 103 12.08 0.46 10.83
CA ALA A 103 12.61 1.28 11.93
C ALA A 103 12.00 2.70 11.90
N PHE A 104 11.96 3.34 10.75
CA PHE A 104 11.35 4.67 10.58
C PHE A 104 9.86 4.70 10.97
N LEU A 105 9.08 3.71 10.51
CA LEU A 105 7.65 3.65 10.79
C LEU A 105 7.37 3.37 12.28
N ILE A 106 8.21 2.56 12.94
CA ILE A 106 8.12 2.33 14.38
C ILE A 106 8.34 3.62 15.16
N GLU A 107 9.34 4.42 14.80
CA GLU A 107 9.58 5.75 15.39
C GLU A 107 8.38 6.69 15.20
N LYS A 108 7.61 6.51 14.13
CA LYS A 108 6.35 7.24 13.89
C LYS A 108 5.13 6.65 14.62
N GLY A 109 5.31 5.60 15.43
CA GLY A 109 4.29 4.99 16.25
C GLY A 109 3.43 3.94 15.54
N TYR A 110 3.90 3.36 14.45
CA TYR A 110 3.25 2.24 13.78
C TYR A 110 3.73 0.89 14.36
N LYS A 111 2.86 -0.11 14.29
CA LYS A 111 3.21 -1.52 14.52
C LYS A 111 3.62 -2.14 13.18
N VAL A 112 4.85 -2.60 13.06
CA VAL A 112 5.41 -2.99 11.74
C VAL A 112 6.06 -4.35 11.80
N ILE A 113 5.68 -5.23 10.89
CA ILE A 113 6.21 -6.58 10.71
C ILE A 113 6.88 -6.66 9.35
N ASN A 114 8.14 -7.10 9.30
CA ASN A 114 8.91 -7.18 8.07
C ASN A 114 8.91 -8.59 7.49
N LEU A 115 8.85 -8.70 6.15
CA LEU A 115 9.02 -9.96 5.43
C LEU A 115 10.50 -10.30 5.30
N GLU A 116 10.93 -11.42 5.88
CA GLU A 116 12.28 -11.97 5.73
C GLU A 116 12.60 -12.25 4.25
N GLY A 117 13.72 -11.72 3.77
CA GLY A 117 14.16 -11.89 2.37
C GLY A 117 13.28 -11.22 1.31
N GLY A 118 12.22 -10.53 1.71
CA GLY A 118 11.37 -9.71 0.85
C GLY A 118 10.73 -10.47 -0.31
N MET A 119 10.51 -9.78 -1.44
CA MET A 119 9.88 -10.31 -2.65
C MET A 119 10.65 -11.52 -3.23
N SER A 120 11.98 -11.53 -3.09
CA SER A 120 12.79 -12.67 -3.55
C SER A 120 12.40 -13.94 -2.81
N ASN A 121 12.31 -13.89 -1.47
CA ASN A 121 11.89 -15.04 -0.65
C ASN A 121 10.41 -15.40 -0.90
N TRP A 122 9.53 -14.42 -1.08
CA TRP A 122 8.13 -14.64 -1.46
C TRP A 122 8.00 -15.47 -2.73
N LYS A 123 8.73 -15.08 -3.80
CA LYS A 123 8.75 -15.78 -5.09
C LYS A 123 9.40 -17.16 -5.00
N MET A 124 10.49 -17.32 -4.21
CA MET A 124 11.14 -18.62 -3.99
C MET A 124 10.21 -19.64 -3.32
N ASN A 125 9.26 -19.18 -2.50
CA ASN A 125 8.23 -20.05 -1.90
C ASN A 125 7.04 -20.30 -2.85
N GLY A 126 7.08 -19.84 -4.11
CA GLY A 126 6.04 -20.05 -5.09
C GLY A 126 4.74 -19.32 -4.77
N PHE A 127 4.78 -18.25 -3.96
CA PHE A 127 3.59 -17.50 -3.61
C PHE A 127 3.17 -16.54 -4.74
N PRO A 128 1.84 -16.32 -4.93
CA PRO A 128 1.34 -15.53 -6.04
C PRO A 128 1.75 -14.06 -5.95
N VAL A 129 1.85 -13.43 -7.10
CA VAL A 129 2.07 -11.98 -7.26
C VAL A 129 1.03 -11.43 -8.23
N ASP A 130 0.56 -10.21 -7.96
CA ASP A 130 -0.32 -9.44 -8.82
C ASP A 130 0.51 -8.45 -9.65
N GLY A 131 -0.06 -7.91 -10.74
CA GLY A 131 0.55 -6.86 -11.54
C GLY A 131 1.67 -7.31 -12.49
N ALA A 132 1.98 -8.60 -12.57
CA ALA A 132 3.02 -9.14 -13.46
C ALA A 132 2.55 -9.38 -14.90
N GLY A 133 1.62 -8.58 -15.42
CA GLY A 133 1.05 -8.73 -16.76
C GLY A 133 1.01 -7.43 -17.55
N ASP A 134 0.90 -7.55 -18.87
CA ASP A 134 0.65 -6.40 -19.75
C ASP A 134 -0.79 -5.91 -19.58
N VAL A 135 -1.01 -4.95 -18.69
CA VAL A 135 -2.28 -4.23 -18.59
C VAL A 135 -2.30 -3.18 -19.69
N PRO A 136 -3.30 -3.18 -20.58
CA PRO A 136 -3.39 -2.17 -21.64
C PRO A 136 -3.44 -0.76 -21.05
N GLN A 137 -2.53 0.10 -21.48
CA GLN A 137 -2.51 1.50 -21.08
C GLN A 137 -3.60 2.32 -21.82
N MET A 138 -4.14 3.34 -21.15
CA MET A 138 -4.95 4.35 -21.80
C MET A 138 -4.10 5.11 -22.82
N ARG A 139 -4.60 5.29 -24.03
CA ARG A 139 -3.92 6.08 -25.06
C ARG A 139 -4.21 7.58 -24.87
N VAL A 140 -3.21 8.43 -25.09
CA VAL A 140 -3.33 9.90 -25.02
C VAL A 140 -4.47 10.41 -25.91
N LEU A 141 -4.63 9.83 -27.12
CA LEU A 141 -5.72 10.18 -28.02
C LEU A 141 -7.12 9.96 -27.41
N ASN A 142 -7.28 8.95 -26.53
CA ASN A 142 -8.55 8.71 -25.83
C ASN A 142 -8.80 9.79 -24.78
N LEU A 143 -7.76 10.18 -24.05
CA LEU A 143 -7.81 11.30 -23.09
C LEU A 143 -8.28 12.58 -23.80
N GLU A 144 -7.61 12.98 -24.88
CA GLU A 144 -7.92 14.19 -25.65
C GLU A 144 -9.36 14.17 -26.17
N LYS A 145 -9.80 13.02 -26.72
CA LYS A 145 -11.16 12.85 -27.18
C LYS A 145 -12.20 13.01 -26.07
N ILE A 146 -11.94 12.44 -24.87
CA ILE A 146 -12.84 12.57 -23.73
C ILE A 146 -12.93 14.04 -23.27
N ILE A 147 -11.79 14.73 -23.16
CA ILE A 147 -11.73 16.15 -22.77
C ILE A 147 -12.47 17.00 -23.79
N ALA A 148 -12.30 16.77 -25.10
CA ALA A 148 -12.96 17.55 -26.15
C ALA A 148 -14.47 17.29 -26.26
N SER A 149 -14.94 16.09 -25.88
CA SER A 149 -16.34 15.69 -26.04
C SER A 149 -17.23 16.00 -24.85
N ASN A 150 -16.66 16.46 -23.73
CA ASN A 150 -17.40 16.71 -22.50
C ASN A 150 -17.20 18.15 -22.02
N LYS A 151 -18.27 18.78 -21.57
CA LYS A 151 -18.22 20.18 -21.11
C LYS A 151 -17.36 20.35 -19.85
N ILE A 152 -17.48 19.41 -18.91
CA ILE A 152 -16.67 19.38 -17.69
C ILE A 152 -16.11 17.95 -17.52
N VAL A 153 -14.81 17.84 -17.36
CA VAL A 153 -14.12 16.57 -17.07
C VAL A 153 -13.32 16.72 -15.79
N LEU A 154 -13.58 15.88 -14.82
CA LEU A 154 -12.71 15.67 -13.67
C LEU A 154 -11.84 14.47 -13.92
N VAL A 155 -10.56 14.69 -14.08
CA VAL A 155 -9.54 13.62 -14.17
C VAL A 155 -9.00 13.34 -12.77
N ASP A 156 -9.06 12.08 -12.37
CA ASP A 156 -8.46 11.53 -11.14
C ASP A 156 -7.27 10.65 -11.54
N VAL A 157 -6.06 11.18 -11.39
CA VAL A 157 -4.83 10.40 -11.57
C VAL A 157 -4.47 9.79 -10.23
N GLY A 158 -4.80 8.53 -10.06
CA GLY A 158 -4.63 7.79 -8.82
C GLY A 158 -4.19 6.35 -9.06
N ALA A 159 -4.04 5.58 -7.99
CA ALA A 159 -3.77 4.16 -8.07
C ALA A 159 -4.25 3.44 -6.81
N ASP A 160 -4.66 2.18 -6.92
CA ASP A 160 -5.18 1.39 -5.80
C ASP A 160 -4.13 1.15 -4.70
N TRP A 161 -2.86 1.13 -5.07
CA TRP A 161 -1.74 0.97 -4.17
C TRP A 161 -1.25 2.27 -3.51
N CYS A 162 -1.83 3.42 -3.84
CA CYS A 162 -1.43 4.73 -3.34
C CYS A 162 -2.24 5.07 -2.06
N PRO A 163 -1.62 5.14 -0.86
CA PRO A 163 -2.33 5.38 0.39
C PRO A 163 -3.15 6.69 0.42
N PRO A 164 -2.62 7.86 -0.03
CA PRO A 164 -3.44 9.08 -0.08
C PRO A 164 -4.58 8.96 -1.10
N CYS A 165 -4.43 8.25 -2.22
CA CYS A 165 -5.51 8.02 -3.18
C CYS A 165 -6.69 7.28 -2.53
N ARG A 166 -6.39 6.26 -1.72
CA ARG A 166 -7.42 5.52 -0.98
C ARG A 166 -8.17 6.38 0.05
N LYS A 167 -7.51 7.37 0.64
CA LYS A 167 -8.16 8.35 1.52
C LYS A 167 -9.16 9.23 0.77
N MET A 168 -8.95 9.44 -0.53
CA MET A 168 -9.85 10.24 -1.37
C MET A 168 -11.11 9.48 -1.82
N LEU A 169 -11.14 8.13 -1.77
CA LEU A 169 -12.28 7.35 -2.23
C LEU A 169 -13.64 7.81 -1.66
N PRO A 170 -13.81 8.00 -0.33
CA PRO A 170 -15.09 8.47 0.20
C PRO A 170 -15.46 9.89 -0.24
N VAL A 171 -14.49 10.77 -0.46
CA VAL A 171 -14.71 12.13 -0.97
C VAL A 171 -15.20 12.08 -2.42
N LEU A 172 -14.54 11.27 -3.26
CA LEU A 172 -14.93 11.09 -4.67
C LEU A 172 -16.30 10.43 -4.81
N GLU A 173 -16.61 9.44 -3.96
CA GLU A 173 -17.94 8.82 -3.94
C GLU A 173 -19.05 9.82 -3.52
N ALA A 174 -18.79 10.68 -2.54
CA ALA A 174 -19.69 11.74 -2.15
C ALA A 174 -19.90 12.75 -3.30
N LEU A 175 -18.81 13.15 -3.98
CA LEU A 175 -18.84 14.07 -5.11
C LEU A 175 -19.67 13.52 -6.28
N LYS A 176 -19.48 12.24 -6.65
CA LYS A 176 -20.20 11.56 -7.73
C LYS A 176 -21.71 11.48 -7.47
N LYS A 177 -22.13 11.49 -6.20
CA LYS A 177 -23.54 11.44 -5.80
C LYS A 177 -24.24 12.81 -5.85
N GLN A 178 -23.51 13.89 -6.06
CA GLN A 178 -24.09 15.24 -6.08
C GLN A 178 -24.64 15.63 -7.47
N PRO A 179 -25.95 15.85 -7.60
CA PRO A 179 -26.55 16.13 -8.91
C PRO A 179 -26.32 17.58 -9.39
N ALA A 180 -25.77 18.46 -8.54
CA ALA A 180 -25.71 19.90 -8.81
C ALA A 180 -24.69 20.30 -9.90
N HIS A 181 -23.69 19.48 -10.14
CA HIS A 181 -22.60 19.77 -11.08
C HIS A 181 -22.30 18.53 -11.94
N PRO A 182 -23.01 18.32 -13.05
CA PRO A 182 -22.73 17.19 -13.94
C PRO A 182 -21.35 17.33 -14.56
N PHE A 183 -20.53 16.33 -14.39
CA PHE A 183 -19.19 16.23 -14.97
C PHE A 183 -18.90 14.80 -15.42
N TYR A 184 -18.02 14.66 -16.37
CA TYR A 184 -17.46 13.36 -16.75
C TYR A 184 -16.32 13.02 -15.79
N PHE A 185 -16.39 11.88 -15.11
CA PHE A 185 -15.31 11.38 -14.25
C PHE A 185 -14.40 10.47 -15.04
N LEU A 186 -13.13 10.80 -15.14
CA LEU A 186 -12.10 9.99 -15.80
C LEU A 186 -11.05 9.56 -14.78
N ALA A 187 -10.99 8.25 -14.49
CA ALA A 187 -9.90 7.66 -13.74
C ALA A 187 -8.72 7.35 -14.67
N VAL A 188 -7.53 7.74 -14.26
CA VAL A 188 -6.24 7.44 -14.90
C VAL A 188 -5.41 6.64 -13.92
N ASP A 189 -4.95 5.46 -14.32
CA ASP A 189 -4.09 4.63 -13.48
C ASP A 189 -2.66 5.17 -13.48
N GLY A 190 -2.31 5.89 -12.42
CA GLY A 190 -0.97 6.44 -12.21
C GLY A 190 0.15 5.41 -12.08
N GLY A 191 -0.18 4.13 -11.99
CA GLY A 191 0.77 3.03 -12.04
C GLY A 191 0.98 2.44 -13.43
N ASN A 192 0.03 2.66 -14.34
CA ASN A 192 0.01 2.00 -15.65
C ASN A 192 -0.02 2.99 -16.82
N ASP A 193 -0.80 4.06 -16.75
CA ASP A 193 -1.06 4.97 -17.88
C ASP A 193 0.02 6.04 -18.04
N ILE A 194 1.26 5.62 -18.17
CA ILE A 194 2.46 6.47 -18.10
C ILE A 194 2.46 7.59 -19.17
N ASP A 195 2.02 7.31 -20.38
CA ASP A 195 2.00 8.31 -21.45
C ASP A 195 0.90 9.35 -21.22
N VAL A 196 -0.23 8.94 -20.65
CA VAL A 196 -1.31 9.84 -20.22
C VAL A 196 -0.84 10.71 -19.06
N MET A 197 -0.14 10.16 -18.07
CA MET A 197 0.44 10.95 -16.98
C MET A 197 1.40 12.02 -17.48
N LYS A 198 2.28 11.67 -18.44
CA LYS A 198 3.19 12.63 -19.07
C LYS A 198 2.42 13.74 -19.80
N ALA A 199 1.40 13.38 -20.59
CA ALA A 199 0.57 14.34 -21.32
C ALA A 199 -0.19 15.28 -20.38
N LEU A 200 -0.58 14.80 -19.20
CA LEU A 200 -1.21 15.58 -18.15
C LEU A 200 -0.21 16.34 -17.26
N HIS A 201 1.09 16.19 -17.44
CA HIS A 201 2.14 16.72 -16.53
C HIS A 201 1.86 16.35 -15.06
N SER A 202 1.47 15.08 -14.82
CA SER A 202 1.16 14.56 -13.50
C SER A 202 2.36 13.79 -12.94
N GLU A 203 3.09 14.39 -11.98
CA GLU A 203 4.31 13.80 -11.40
C GLU A 203 4.04 13.07 -10.08
N GLY A 204 2.92 13.35 -9.42
CA GLY A 204 2.58 12.76 -8.12
C GLY A 204 1.15 12.27 -8.03
N LEU A 205 0.86 11.43 -7.02
CA LEU A 205 -0.45 10.83 -6.78
C LEU A 205 -0.97 11.16 -5.37
N PRO A 206 -2.30 11.38 -5.21
CA PRO A 206 -3.27 11.62 -6.27
C PRO A 206 -3.06 12.99 -6.93
N ASN A 207 -3.51 13.14 -8.18
CA ASN A 207 -3.54 14.43 -8.86
C ASN A 207 -4.91 14.60 -9.54
N PHE A 208 -5.62 15.65 -9.18
CA PHE A 208 -6.95 15.96 -9.69
C PHE A 208 -6.88 17.13 -10.65
N ILE A 209 -7.48 16.97 -11.82
CA ILE A 209 -7.44 18.01 -12.86
C ILE A 209 -8.85 18.21 -13.39
N ILE A 210 -9.32 19.47 -13.45
CA ILE A 210 -10.62 19.81 -14.03
C ILE A 210 -10.40 20.53 -15.34
N PHE A 211 -11.01 20.00 -16.39
CA PHE A 211 -11.13 20.64 -17.69
C PHE A 211 -12.55 21.15 -17.88
N LYS A 212 -12.70 22.39 -18.38
CA LYS A 212 -13.97 22.97 -18.82
C LYS A 212 -13.83 23.42 -20.26
N ASP A 213 -14.74 22.97 -21.13
CA ASP A 213 -14.73 23.26 -22.56
C ASP A 213 -13.34 23.00 -23.21
N GLY A 214 -12.71 21.87 -22.83
CA GLY A 214 -11.41 21.44 -23.35
C GLY A 214 -10.19 22.13 -22.72
N LYS A 215 -10.36 23.07 -21.78
CA LYS A 215 -9.24 23.80 -21.14
C LYS A 215 -9.11 23.40 -19.68
N GLU A 216 -7.87 23.19 -19.23
CA GLU A 216 -7.59 23.02 -17.81
C GLU A 216 -7.94 24.29 -17.04
N THR A 217 -8.80 24.18 -16.03
CA THR A 217 -9.27 25.31 -15.20
C THR A 217 -8.84 25.18 -13.75
N TRP A 218 -8.51 23.97 -13.31
CA TRP A 218 -8.10 23.73 -11.94
C TRP A 218 -7.25 22.45 -11.85
N ARG A 219 -6.29 22.45 -10.93
CA ARG A 219 -5.44 21.31 -10.59
C ARG A 219 -5.11 21.30 -9.12
N HIS A 220 -5.09 20.09 -8.52
CA HIS A 220 -4.60 19.90 -7.17
C HIS A 220 -3.90 18.55 -7.03
N GLN A 221 -2.71 18.55 -6.45
CA GLN A 221 -1.99 17.33 -6.08
C GLN A 221 -2.13 17.07 -4.59
N GLY A 222 -2.45 15.83 -4.19
CA GLY A 222 -2.65 15.44 -2.81
C GLY A 222 -4.12 15.38 -2.38
N ILE A 223 -4.36 15.49 -1.08
CA ILE A 223 -5.69 15.38 -0.48
C ILE A 223 -6.51 16.65 -0.75
N VAL A 224 -7.75 16.48 -1.19
CA VAL A 224 -8.70 17.54 -1.54
C VAL A 224 -9.98 17.35 -0.73
N THR A 225 -10.57 18.44 -0.31
CA THR A 225 -11.89 18.41 0.35
C THR A 225 -13.03 18.35 -0.66
N LEU A 226 -14.20 17.88 -0.22
CA LEU A 226 -15.42 17.93 -1.05
C LEU A 226 -15.81 19.38 -1.42
N GLU A 227 -15.55 20.33 -0.52
CA GLU A 227 -15.80 21.75 -0.75
C GLU A 227 -14.91 22.32 -1.85
N ASP A 228 -13.62 21.99 -1.86
CA ASP A 228 -12.69 22.41 -2.92
C ASP A 228 -13.15 21.92 -4.29
N PHE A 229 -13.54 20.64 -4.40
CA PHE A 229 -14.09 20.11 -5.65
C PHE A 229 -15.35 20.84 -6.08
N ASN A 230 -16.29 21.06 -5.15
CA ASN A 230 -17.54 21.77 -5.44
C ASN A 230 -17.29 23.21 -5.91
N ASN A 231 -16.29 23.88 -5.34
CA ASN A 231 -15.92 25.23 -5.76
C ASN A 231 -15.23 25.22 -7.13
N ALA A 232 -14.38 24.26 -7.40
CA ALA A 232 -13.68 24.13 -8.68
C ALA A 232 -14.59 23.70 -9.85
N LEU A 233 -15.71 23.01 -9.57
CA LEU A 233 -16.68 22.55 -10.57
C LEU A 233 -17.73 23.61 -10.93
N LYS A 234 -17.92 24.66 -10.13
CA LYS A 234 -18.80 25.83 -10.45
C LYS A 234 -18.27 26.56 -11.66
#